data_d77a5a39c20a24fb063cc5c353093da3
#
_entry.id   d77a5a39c20a24fb063cc5c353093da3
#
_cell.length_a   1.000
_cell.length_b   1.000
_cell.length_c   1.000
_cell.angle_alpha   90.00
_cell.angle_beta   90.00
_cell.angle_gamma   90.00
#
_symmetry.space_group_name_H-M   'P 1'
#
loop_
_entity.id
_entity.type
_entity.pdbx_description
1 polymer ?
#
loop_
_entity_poly.entity_id
_entity_poly.type
_entity_poly.pdbx_seq_one_letter_code
_entity_poly.pdbx_strand_id
1 'polypeptide(L)'
;MKLGSAAVNLVTDGTLSKDGGALFGRVPKMDWEQAIKPDRRNRVKMGINLLLIQTPKFNILVDTGLGSKSNDTIKDIYSLNGNKLAKSLKLLNLSPKDISLIILSHLQFDRAGGCGPRIWIVI
;
A
#
# COMPACT_ATOMS: atom_id res chain seq x y z
N MET A 1 11.76 11.56 -6.82
CA MET A 1 12.20 11.62 -8.25
C MET A 1 11.46 12.77 -8.93
N LYS A 2 12.13 13.55 -9.78
CA LYS A 2 11.50 14.61 -10.58
C LYS A 2 11.29 14.15 -12.02
N LEU A 3 10.11 14.43 -12.58
CA LEU A 3 9.73 14.15 -13.98
C LEU A 3 9.12 15.42 -14.56
N GLY A 4 9.94 16.25 -15.23
CA GLY A 4 9.54 17.59 -15.66
C GLY A 4 9.12 18.44 -14.46
N SER A 5 7.90 18.98 -14.48
CA SER A 5 7.30 19.76 -13.39
C SER A 5 6.69 18.91 -12.28
N ALA A 6 6.63 17.57 -12.43
CA ALA A 6 6.08 16.68 -11.43
C ALA A 6 7.17 16.09 -10.51
N ALA A 7 6.83 15.90 -9.24
CA ALA A 7 7.61 15.15 -8.28
C ALA A 7 6.90 13.84 -7.93
N VAL A 8 7.63 12.71 -7.99
CA VAL A 8 7.11 11.39 -7.64
C VAL A 8 7.80 10.92 -6.37
N ASN A 9 7.02 10.60 -5.36
CA ASN A 9 7.46 10.14 -4.04
C ASN A 9 6.82 8.79 -3.72
N LEU A 10 7.58 7.94 -3.02
CA LEU A 10 7.06 6.72 -2.44
C LEU A 10 6.56 7.04 -1.02
N VAL A 11 5.31 6.71 -0.74
CA VAL A 11 4.73 6.78 0.61
C VAL A 11 4.25 5.40 1.03
N THR A 12 4.10 5.16 2.32
CA THR A 12 3.71 3.84 2.83
C THR A 12 2.51 3.93 3.76
N ASP A 13 1.63 2.94 3.69
CA ASP A 13 0.58 2.73 4.70
C ASP A 13 0.99 1.68 5.75
N GLY A 14 2.17 1.11 5.66
CA GLY A 14 2.69 0.13 6.60
C GLY A 14 3.04 -1.20 5.95
N THR A 15 2.72 -2.31 6.64
CA THR A 15 3.07 -3.65 6.19
C THR A 15 1.93 -4.63 6.38
N LEU A 16 1.92 -5.69 5.57
CA LEU A 16 1.09 -6.87 5.73
C LEU A 16 1.91 -8.13 5.47
N SER A 17 1.38 -9.29 5.84
CA SER A 17 1.98 -10.59 5.51
C SER A 17 0.98 -11.41 4.69
N LYS A 18 1.44 -12.00 3.58
CA LYS A 18 0.65 -12.90 2.72
C LYS A 18 1.26 -14.30 2.73
N ASP A 19 0.44 -15.32 2.57
CA ASP A 19 0.91 -16.70 2.44
C ASP A 19 1.90 -16.84 1.28
N GLY A 20 3.02 -17.51 1.52
CA GLY A 20 4.08 -17.67 0.53
C GLY A 20 3.63 -18.49 -0.69
N GLY A 21 2.78 -19.50 -0.50
CA GLY A 21 2.22 -20.25 -1.61
C GLY A 21 1.33 -19.39 -2.51
N ALA A 22 0.51 -18.50 -1.91
CA ALA A 22 -0.31 -17.56 -2.65
C ALA A 22 0.51 -16.52 -3.42
N LEU A 23 1.67 -16.11 -2.87
CA LEU A 23 2.55 -15.13 -3.51
C LEU A 23 3.35 -15.71 -4.67
N PHE A 24 3.93 -16.88 -4.45
CA PHE A 24 4.90 -17.47 -5.39
C PHE A 24 4.27 -18.52 -6.32
N GLY A 25 3.01 -18.88 -6.08
CA GLY A 25 2.25 -19.77 -6.94
C GLY A 25 2.93 -21.14 -7.14
N ARG A 26 3.38 -21.40 -8.38
CA ARG A 26 4.01 -22.67 -8.75
C ARG A 26 5.49 -22.79 -8.40
N VAL A 27 6.11 -21.72 -7.90
CA VAL A 27 7.53 -21.78 -7.49
C VAL A 27 7.64 -22.58 -6.20
N PRO A 28 8.47 -23.64 -6.16
CA PRO A 28 8.64 -24.44 -4.94
C PRO A 28 9.14 -23.61 -3.77
N LYS A 29 8.66 -23.90 -2.56
CA LYS A 29 9.07 -23.19 -1.36
C LYS A 29 10.60 -23.18 -1.16
N MET A 30 11.23 -24.32 -1.43
CA MET A 30 12.69 -24.47 -1.30
C MET A 30 13.47 -23.44 -2.12
N ASP A 31 12.89 -22.96 -3.24
CA ASP A 31 13.54 -22.00 -4.11
C ASP A 31 13.32 -20.56 -3.61
N TRP A 32 12.06 -20.16 -3.35
CA TRP A 32 11.78 -18.78 -2.96
C TRP A 32 12.17 -18.46 -1.51
N GLU A 33 12.17 -19.44 -0.58
CA GLU A 33 12.55 -19.18 0.82
C GLU A 33 14.05 -18.88 0.99
N GLN A 34 14.88 -19.15 0.00
CA GLN A 34 16.29 -18.76 -0.02
C GLN A 34 16.43 -17.23 -0.14
N ALA A 35 15.53 -16.61 -0.90
CA ALA A 35 15.52 -15.15 -1.11
C ALA A 35 14.74 -14.40 -0.02
N ILE A 36 13.59 -14.95 0.42
CA ILE A 36 12.71 -14.28 1.38
C ILE A 36 12.27 -15.29 2.44
N LYS A 37 12.67 -15.07 3.69
CA LYS A 37 12.33 -15.95 4.80
C LYS A 37 10.87 -15.75 5.23
N PRO A 38 10.04 -16.82 5.22
CA PRO A 38 8.68 -16.77 5.76
C PRO A 38 8.67 -16.81 7.29
N ASP A 39 7.55 -16.42 7.88
CA ASP A 39 7.26 -16.65 9.30
C ASP A 39 6.82 -18.11 9.56
N ARG A 40 6.53 -18.43 10.84
CA ARG A 40 6.11 -19.78 11.26
C ARG A 40 4.78 -20.23 10.60
N ARG A 41 3.97 -19.29 10.11
CA ARG A 41 2.70 -19.54 9.40
C ARG A 41 2.87 -19.50 7.87
N ASN A 42 4.09 -19.64 7.37
CA ASN A 42 4.44 -19.58 5.94
C ASN A 42 4.12 -18.22 5.28
N ARG A 43 4.04 -17.14 6.05
CA ARG A 43 3.70 -15.83 5.51
C ARG A 43 4.96 -15.01 5.24
N VAL A 44 4.92 -14.24 4.17
CA VAL A 44 5.98 -13.31 3.75
C VAL A 44 5.52 -11.88 4.04
N LYS A 45 6.36 -11.12 4.74
CA LYS A 45 6.10 -9.73 5.06
C LYS A 45 6.35 -8.82 3.86
N MET A 46 5.38 -7.96 3.56
CA MET A 46 5.40 -7.04 2.43
C MET A 46 5.13 -5.61 2.88
N GLY A 47 5.75 -4.64 2.21
CA GLY A 47 5.42 -3.22 2.36
C GLY A 47 4.16 -2.85 1.56
N ILE A 48 3.34 -1.99 2.14
CA ILE A 48 2.20 -1.37 1.44
C ILE A 48 2.68 -0.02 0.94
N ASN A 49 3.32 -0.05 -0.22
CA ASN A 49 3.90 1.13 -0.85
C ASN A 49 2.94 1.71 -1.87
N LEU A 50 2.83 3.03 -1.86
CA LEU A 50 1.92 3.84 -2.65
C LEU A 50 2.72 4.93 -3.35
N LEU A 51 2.26 5.41 -4.50
CA LEU A 51 2.89 6.52 -5.18
C LEU A 51 2.14 7.82 -4.90
N LEU A 52 2.88 8.86 -4.54
CA LEU A 52 2.40 10.22 -4.49
C LEU A 52 3.01 11.01 -5.65
N ILE A 53 2.17 11.50 -6.54
CA ILE A 53 2.56 12.35 -7.67
C ILE A 53 2.12 13.77 -7.37
N GLN A 54 3.09 14.66 -7.22
CA GLN A 54 2.86 16.08 -6.96
C GLN A 54 3.11 16.88 -8.24
N THR A 55 2.10 17.57 -8.72
CA THR A 55 2.18 18.51 -9.84
C THR A 55 1.99 19.94 -9.31
N PRO A 56 2.22 20.99 -10.10
CA PRO A 56 1.91 22.35 -9.68
C PRO A 56 0.45 22.58 -9.27
N LYS A 57 -0.48 21.74 -9.75
CA LYS A 57 -1.92 21.90 -9.51
C LYS A 57 -2.53 20.83 -8.62
N PHE A 58 -1.98 19.62 -8.60
CA PHE A 58 -2.61 18.46 -7.97
C PHE A 58 -1.61 17.60 -7.20
N ASN A 59 -2.05 17.09 -6.04
CA ASN A 59 -1.46 15.96 -5.36
C ASN A 59 -2.29 14.72 -5.69
N ILE A 60 -1.70 13.77 -6.41
CA ILE A 60 -2.36 12.54 -6.89
C ILE A 60 -1.79 11.38 -6.11
N LEU A 61 -2.63 10.60 -5.45
CA LEU A 61 -2.23 9.39 -4.75
C LEU A 61 -2.64 8.16 -5.56
N VAL A 62 -1.68 7.29 -5.85
CA VAL A 62 -1.96 5.99 -6.50
C VAL A 62 -2.05 4.93 -5.40
N ASP A 63 -3.21 4.32 -5.30
CA ASP A 63 -3.68 3.44 -4.22
C ASP A 63 -3.84 4.17 -2.87
N THR A 64 -4.53 3.53 -1.92
CA THR A 64 -4.85 4.14 -0.61
C THR A 64 -4.42 3.30 0.59
N GLY A 65 -3.85 2.13 0.32
CA GLY A 65 -3.44 1.21 1.38
C GLY A 65 -4.63 0.52 2.07
N LEU A 66 -4.38 0.04 3.27
CA LEU A 66 -5.35 -0.70 4.10
C LEU A 66 -6.43 0.20 4.71
N GLY A 67 -6.06 1.45 5.03
CA GLY A 67 -6.90 2.28 5.87
C GLY A 67 -7.14 1.69 7.25
N SER A 68 -8.28 2.04 7.87
CA SER A 68 -8.64 1.65 9.24
C SER A 68 -9.81 0.67 9.34
N LYS A 69 -10.33 0.17 8.20
CA LYS A 69 -11.60 -0.60 8.15
C LYS A 69 -11.47 -2.10 8.40
N SER A 70 -10.25 -2.62 8.56
CA SER A 70 -10.02 -4.06 8.77
C SER A 70 -10.49 -4.53 10.13
N ASN A 71 -11.22 -5.65 10.18
CA ASN A 71 -11.59 -6.32 11.43
C ASN A 71 -10.39 -7.09 12.01
N ASP A 72 -10.53 -7.58 13.25
CA ASP A 72 -9.42 -8.22 13.96
C ASP A 72 -9.03 -9.57 13.34
N THR A 73 -9.96 -10.30 12.76
CA THR A 73 -9.67 -11.55 12.04
C THR A 73 -8.74 -11.30 10.84
N ILE A 74 -9.05 -10.29 10.03
CA ILE A 74 -8.21 -9.91 8.89
C ILE A 74 -6.84 -9.40 9.37
N LYS A 75 -6.81 -8.62 10.45
CA LYS A 75 -5.55 -8.16 11.05
C LYS A 75 -4.64 -9.31 11.47
N ASP A 76 -5.19 -10.37 12.09
CA ASP A 76 -4.41 -11.54 12.49
C ASP A 76 -3.95 -12.37 11.28
N ILE A 77 -4.85 -12.70 10.36
CA ILE A 77 -4.52 -13.50 9.17
C ILE A 77 -3.35 -12.89 8.40
N TYR A 78 -3.39 -11.58 8.17
CA TYR A 78 -2.40 -10.87 7.38
C TYR A 78 -1.34 -10.15 8.21
N SER A 79 -1.33 -10.27 9.52
CA SER A 79 -0.43 -9.51 10.42
C SER A 79 -0.38 -8.03 10.05
N LEU A 80 -1.55 -7.40 9.92
CA LEU A 80 -1.65 -6.04 9.44
C LEU A 80 -0.99 -5.06 10.40
N ASN A 81 -0.12 -4.21 9.88
CA ASN A 81 0.47 -3.07 10.57
C ASN A 81 0.33 -1.83 9.66
N GLY A 82 -0.92 -1.46 9.41
CA GLY A 82 -1.32 -0.40 8.50
C GLY A 82 -1.70 0.91 9.19
N ASN A 83 -2.54 1.72 8.50
CA ASN A 83 -3.02 3.03 8.94
C ASN A 83 -1.88 4.03 9.20
N LYS A 84 -0.84 3.99 8.39
CA LYS A 84 0.35 4.85 8.52
C LYS A 84 0.46 5.89 7.40
N LEU A 85 -0.45 5.88 6.44
CA LEU A 85 -0.43 6.78 5.29
C LEU A 85 -0.40 8.25 5.72
N ALA A 86 -1.25 8.65 6.66
CA ALA A 86 -1.28 10.02 7.16
C ALA A 86 0.08 10.46 7.76
N LYS A 87 0.75 9.55 8.50
CA LYS A 87 2.10 9.81 9.04
C LYS A 87 3.13 9.91 7.91
N SER A 88 3.04 9.06 6.90
CA SER A 88 3.93 9.09 5.74
C SER A 88 3.78 10.37 4.91
N LEU A 89 2.55 10.82 4.70
CA LEU A 89 2.26 12.09 4.02
C LEU A 89 2.81 13.30 4.82
N LYS A 90 2.70 13.27 6.15
CA LYS A 90 3.21 14.35 7.01
C LYS A 90 4.71 14.58 6.86
N LEU A 91 5.49 13.55 6.54
CA LEU A 91 6.93 13.69 6.26
C LEU A 91 7.20 14.53 5.00
N LEU A 92 6.21 14.65 4.13
CA LEU A 92 6.24 15.49 2.93
C LEU A 92 5.45 16.81 3.11
N ASN A 93 5.15 17.18 4.36
CA ASN A 93 4.34 18.35 4.74
C ASN A 93 2.93 18.33 4.14
N LEU A 94 2.35 17.13 3.98
CA LEU A 94 0.99 16.90 3.46
C LEU A 94 0.12 16.19 4.50
N SER A 95 -1.18 16.37 4.32
CA SER A 95 -2.23 15.63 5.02
C SER A 95 -3.13 14.90 4.01
N PRO A 96 -3.96 13.95 4.42
CA PRO A 96 -4.93 13.33 3.53
C PRO A 96 -5.90 14.32 2.85
N LYS A 97 -6.10 15.49 3.45
CA LYS A 97 -6.95 16.55 2.88
C LYS A 97 -6.32 17.24 1.66
N ASP A 98 -5.01 17.19 1.55
CA ASP A 98 -4.26 17.81 0.45
C ASP A 98 -4.20 16.93 -0.80
N ILE A 99 -4.72 15.70 -0.73
CA ILE A 99 -4.83 14.80 -1.87
C ILE A 99 -6.01 15.23 -2.74
N SER A 100 -5.72 15.61 -3.96
CA SER A 100 -6.71 16.11 -4.92
C SER A 100 -7.41 14.99 -5.68
N LEU A 101 -6.68 13.92 -5.99
CA LEU A 101 -7.14 12.80 -6.82
C LEU A 101 -6.55 11.49 -6.30
N ILE A 102 -7.35 10.43 -6.38
CA ILE A 102 -6.90 9.07 -6.08
C ILE A 102 -7.08 8.21 -7.32
N ILE A 103 -6.04 7.48 -7.68
CA ILE A 103 -6.04 6.47 -8.75
C ILE A 103 -5.90 5.12 -8.08
N LEU A 104 -6.80 4.18 -8.35
CA LEU A 104 -6.71 2.81 -7.85
C LEU A 104 -6.22 1.88 -8.94
N SER A 105 -5.12 1.17 -8.66
CA SER A 105 -4.61 0.14 -9.57
C SER A 105 -5.54 -1.06 -9.64
N HIS A 106 -6.20 -1.40 -8.53
CA HIS A 106 -7.23 -2.43 -8.40
C HIS A 106 -7.94 -2.34 -7.05
N LEU A 107 -8.98 -3.15 -6.85
CA LEU A 107 -9.88 -3.04 -5.69
C LEU A 107 -9.54 -4.00 -4.52
N GLN A 108 -8.34 -4.58 -4.47
CA GLN A 108 -7.95 -5.37 -3.29
C GLN A 108 -7.86 -4.49 -2.04
N PHE A 109 -8.10 -5.10 -0.87
CA PHE A 109 -8.20 -4.38 0.40
C PHE A 109 -6.91 -3.65 0.80
N ASP A 110 -5.75 -4.13 0.37
CA ASP A 110 -4.44 -3.52 0.62
C ASP A 110 -4.11 -2.35 -0.35
N ARG A 111 -5.01 -2.09 -1.31
CA ARG A 111 -4.90 -0.97 -2.26
C ARG A 111 -6.03 0.04 -2.12
N ALA A 112 -7.26 -0.44 -1.91
CA ALA A 112 -8.45 0.38 -1.87
C ALA A 112 -9.05 0.55 -0.45
N GLY A 113 -8.45 -0.06 0.58
CA GLY A 113 -8.99 -0.07 1.93
C GLY A 113 -9.10 1.30 2.59
N GLY A 114 -8.18 2.22 2.27
CA GLY A 114 -8.18 3.60 2.76
C GLY A 114 -9.14 4.54 2.04
N CYS A 115 -9.91 4.03 1.08
CA CYS A 115 -10.86 4.82 0.32
C CYS A 115 -11.95 5.47 1.17
N GLY A 116 -12.14 6.79 1.04
CA GLY A 116 -13.24 7.60 1.55
C GLY A 116 -14.14 8.15 0.43
N PRO A 117 -15.01 9.10 0.66
CA PRO A 117 -15.99 9.62 -0.31
C PRO A 117 -15.39 10.62 -1.33
N ARG A 118 -14.15 10.45 -1.73
CA ARG A 118 -13.47 11.32 -2.70
C ARG A 118 -13.45 10.69 -4.10
N ILE A 119 -13.10 11.48 -5.11
CA ILE A 119 -13.11 11.08 -6.53
C ILE A 119 -12.10 9.96 -6.79
N TRP A 120 -12.53 8.92 -7.53
CA TRP A 120 -11.78 7.73 -7.88
C TRP A 120 -11.66 7.56 -9.37
N ILE A 121 -10.51 7.10 -9.82
CA ILE A 121 -10.34 6.50 -11.15
C ILE A 121 -9.78 5.11 -10.90
N VAL A 122 -10.48 4.08 -11.35
CA VAL A 122 -10.00 2.69 -11.40
C VAL A 122 -9.45 2.45 -12.79
N ILE A 123 -8.20 2.00 -12.88
CA ILE A 123 -7.54 1.70 -14.15
C ILE A 123 -7.45 0.19 -14.30
#